data_bf3e99d79b7cb92a2df9fd80e689c8d7
#
_entry.id   bf3e99d79b7cb92a2df9fd80e689c8d7
#
_cell.length_a   1.000
_cell.length_b   1.000
_cell.length_c   1.000
_cell.angle_alpha   90.00
_cell.angle_beta   90.00
_cell.angle_gamma   90.00
#
_symmetry.space_group_name_H-M   'P 1'
#
loop_
_entity.id
_entity.type
_entity.pdbx_description
1 polymer ?
#
loop_
_entity_poly.entity_id
_entity_poly.type
_entity_poly.pdbx_seq_one_letter_code
_entity_poly.pdbx_strand_id
1 'polypeptide(L)'
;MSISLRRCAALAAAGSLAVFLGTPNPAVHLPFVMLAYPAALLLASRTEAPFRTGWAAGIPGAAAALYWIAVAAHKYGYFPWLLAAPCSILLGMYVALWGGVFSWIMARVRNVSPWRRAAIAGCVWYLLEWTRGWFGTGFSWLTLSSGLAAWPELVQPLSVLGEYGYSGFLAAAACLACEGLTRLFGGAASRKAGLVLAGSAALMLTAAASFGSWRLAVMPGRLAAEGVPVSFTLVQGSVRQDVKWSPEYQRQTLEHYMRLTLDGVRANVGALSGAKEARPQAAELAPFMGRFAPEGDATLAPALPDVLLWPETAMPFAYPSGPLSGELRGFVREMGLPLLFGAPGVERSPEGKTLLYNRAYLLTPAGDGGHYDKEHLVPFGEYLPPVLDWKIFESLLQGLGGFEPGTQEPLFAVPLSN
;
A
#
# COMPACT_ATOMS: atom_id res chain seq x y z
N MET A 1 -33.81 11.06 22.74
CA MET A 1 -32.68 10.16 22.55
C MET A 1 -32.10 9.85 23.92
N SER A 2 -32.03 8.58 24.35
CA SER A 2 -31.51 8.18 25.66
C SER A 2 -30.01 8.56 25.81
N ILE A 3 -29.52 8.71 27.04
CA ILE A 3 -28.11 9.03 27.31
C ILE A 3 -27.17 7.96 26.68
N SER A 4 -27.57 6.69 26.70
CA SER A 4 -26.81 5.60 26.10
C SER A 4 -26.70 5.75 24.58
N LEU A 5 -27.77 6.16 23.89
CA LEU A 5 -27.78 6.35 22.45
C LEU A 5 -26.93 7.57 22.03
N ARG A 6 -26.95 8.67 22.79
CA ARG A 6 -26.07 9.83 22.55
C ARG A 6 -24.60 9.45 22.69
N ARG A 7 -24.26 8.64 23.69
CA ARG A 7 -22.89 8.15 23.89
C ARG A 7 -22.43 7.26 22.73
N CYS A 8 -23.26 6.32 22.28
CA CYS A 8 -22.93 5.46 21.14
C CYS A 8 -22.75 6.29 19.85
N ALA A 9 -23.63 7.28 19.61
CA ALA A 9 -23.49 8.16 18.47
C ALA A 9 -22.21 9.01 18.50
N ALA A 10 -21.83 9.53 19.68
CA ALA A 10 -20.58 10.29 19.84
C ALA A 10 -19.35 9.42 19.58
N LEU A 11 -19.33 8.18 20.08
CA LEU A 11 -18.23 7.23 19.82
C LEU A 11 -18.17 6.84 18.34
N ALA A 12 -19.32 6.64 17.69
CA ALA A 12 -19.40 6.37 16.27
C ALA A 12 -18.83 7.54 15.44
N ALA A 13 -19.21 8.77 15.78
CA ALA A 13 -18.67 9.97 15.12
C ALA A 13 -17.16 10.13 15.36
N ALA A 14 -16.68 9.97 16.60
CA ALA A 14 -15.27 10.10 16.94
C ALA A 14 -14.40 9.03 16.24
N GLY A 15 -14.85 7.78 16.20
CA GLY A 15 -14.16 6.70 15.49
C GLY A 15 -14.12 6.94 13.99
N SER A 16 -15.23 7.35 13.39
CA SER A 16 -15.30 7.68 11.96
C SER A 16 -14.38 8.84 11.58
N LEU A 17 -14.36 9.91 12.38
CA LEU A 17 -13.45 11.03 12.18
C LEU A 17 -12.00 10.59 12.33
N ALA A 18 -11.69 9.73 13.30
CA ALA A 18 -10.34 9.21 13.51
C ALA A 18 -9.84 8.41 12.29
N VAL A 19 -10.68 7.56 11.71
CA VAL A 19 -10.33 6.82 10.48
C VAL A 19 -10.15 7.77 9.30
N PHE A 20 -11.09 8.67 9.04
CA PHE A 20 -11.04 9.55 7.89
C PHE A 20 -9.86 10.53 7.96
N LEU A 21 -9.68 11.22 9.08
CA LEU A 21 -8.61 12.20 9.25
C LEU A 21 -7.23 11.55 9.41
N GLY A 22 -7.18 10.34 9.97
CA GLY A 22 -5.95 9.60 10.22
C GLY A 22 -5.41 8.86 9.01
N THR A 23 -6.20 8.70 7.95
CA THR A 23 -5.78 8.06 6.68
C THR A 23 -5.55 9.12 5.61
N PRO A 24 -4.64 8.86 4.63
CA PRO A 24 -4.45 9.77 3.50
C PRO A 24 -5.77 10.02 2.77
N ASN A 25 -6.14 11.29 2.63
CA ASN A 25 -7.36 11.71 1.93
C ASN A 25 -7.13 13.09 1.29
N PRO A 26 -7.97 13.52 0.31
CA PRO A 26 -7.76 14.75 -0.43
C PRO A 26 -8.02 16.03 0.38
N ALA A 27 -8.63 15.94 1.55
CA ALA A 27 -8.99 17.11 2.36
C ALA A 27 -7.90 17.46 3.37
N VAL A 28 -7.57 16.53 4.27
CA VAL A 28 -6.57 16.73 5.33
C VAL A 28 -6.09 15.38 5.86
N HIS A 29 -4.79 15.24 6.06
CA HIS A 29 -4.18 14.05 6.64
C HIS A 29 -3.54 14.40 7.98
N LEU A 30 -4.08 13.84 9.07
CA LEU A 30 -3.61 13.99 10.45
C LEU A 30 -3.27 12.60 11.02
N PRO A 31 -2.12 12.01 10.68
CA PRO A 31 -1.81 10.61 10.95
C PRO A 31 -2.00 10.17 12.40
N PHE A 32 -1.62 11.01 13.38
CA PHE A 32 -1.77 10.67 14.81
C PHE A 32 -3.22 10.52 15.26
N VAL A 33 -4.16 11.13 14.55
CA VAL A 33 -5.60 10.99 14.85
C VAL A 33 -6.06 9.56 14.65
N MET A 34 -5.38 8.78 13.79
CA MET A 34 -5.69 7.36 13.61
C MET A 34 -5.60 6.56 14.92
N LEU A 35 -4.71 6.94 15.85
CA LEU A 35 -4.60 6.30 17.17
C LEU A 35 -5.83 6.50 18.06
N ALA A 36 -6.68 7.48 17.75
CA ALA A 36 -7.96 7.66 18.45
C ALA A 36 -9.00 6.61 18.04
N TYR A 37 -8.83 5.92 16.89
CA TYR A 37 -9.76 4.88 16.47
C TYR A 37 -9.76 3.67 17.41
N PRO A 38 -8.62 3.01 17.72
CA PRO A 38 -8.61 1.97 18.75
C PRO A 38 -9.15 2.44 20.10
N ALA A 39 -8.87 3.68 20.51
CA ALA A 39 -9.39 4.23 21.76
C ALA A 39 -10.93 4.36 21.73
N ALA A 40 -11.52 4.81 20.61
CA ALA A 40 -12.97 4.87 20.43
C ALA A 40 -13.60 3.46 20.51
N LEU A 41 -12.96 2.45 19.90
CA LEU A 41 -13.40 1.05 19.94
C LEU A 41 -13.30 0.46 21.36
N LEU A 42 -12.28 0.81 22.12
CA LEU A 42 -12.14 0.43 23.53
C LEU A 42 -13.25 1.05 24.40
N LEU A 43 -13.65 2.28 24.10
CA LEU A 43 -14.79 2.91 24.77
C LEU A 43 -16.11 2.29 24.31
N ALA A 44 -16.23 1.92 23.02
CA ALA A 44 -17.37 1.18 22.50
C ALA A 44 -17.51 -0.20 23.15
N SER A 45 -16.42 -0.84 23.53
CA SER A 45 -16.44 -2.14 24.28
C SER A 45 -17.11 -2.05 25.66
N ARG A 46 -17.35 -0.84 26.18
CA ARG A 46 -18.01 -0.56 27.46
C ARG A 46 -19.50 -0.23 27.31
N THR A 47 -20.04 -0.26 26.10
CA THR A 47 -21.47 -0.02 25.82
C THR A 47 -22.28 -1.31 25.93
N GLU A 48 -23.60 -1.20 25.89
CA GLU A 48 -24.51 -2.35 25.93
C GLU A 48 -24.45 -3.20 24.65
N ALA A 49 -24.06 -2.58 23.52
CA ALA A 49 -23.94 -3.23 22.22
C ALA A 49 -22.54 -3.01 21.62
N PRO A 50 -21.48 -3.63 22.19
CA PRO A 50 -20.07 -3.36 21.83
C PRO A 50 -19.78 -3.55 20.35
N PHE A 51 -20.25 -4.65 19.78
CA PHE A 51 -20.05 -4.95 18.35
C PHE A 51 -20.71 -3.87 17.47
N ARG A 52 -21.98 -3.57 17.69
CA ARG A 52 -22.72 -2.59 16.88
C ARG A 52 -22.11 -1.20 16.97
N THR A 53 -21.72 -0.79 18.18
CA THR A 53 -21.11 0.53 18.40
C THR A 53 -19.73 0.61 17.74
N GLY A 54 -18.91 -0.43 17.89
CA GLY A 54 -17.59 -0.49 17.26
C GLY A 54 -17.67 -0.56 15.74
N TRP A 55 -18.62 -1.32 15.21
CA TRP A 55 -18.86 -1.37 13.77
C TRP A 55 -19.29 -0.01 13.19
N ALA A 56 -20.29 0.62 13.81
CA ALA A 56 -20.76 1.93 13.42
C ALA A 56 -19.66 3.01 13.51
N ALA A 57 -18.70 2.86 14.44
CA ALA A 57 -17.60 3.78 14.61
C ALA A 57 -16.60 3.79 13.42
N GLY A 58 -16.55 2.70 12.64
CA GLY A 58 -15.65 2.62 11.49
C GLY A 58 -16.32 2.93 10.15
N ILE A 59 -17.63 2.68 9.99
CA ILE A 59 -18.29 2.67 8.67
C ILE A 59 -18.14 3.99 7.91
N PRO A 60 -18.59 5.15 8.41
CA PRO A 60 -18.54 6.39 7.64
C PRO A 60 -17.09 6.82 7.32
N GLY A 61 -16.18 6.65 8.30
CA GLY A 61 -14.77 7.00 8.12
C GLY A 61 -14.08 6.13 7.07
N ALA A 62 -14.27 4.81 7.14
CA ALA A 62 -13.70 3.88 6.17
C ALA A 62 -14.31 4.07 4.76
N ALA A 63 -15.63 4.24 4.67
CA ALA A 63 -16.30 4.50 3.39
C ALA A 63 -15.79 5.79 2.73
N ALA A 64 -15.61 6.85 3.53
CA ALA A 64 -15.08 8.12 3.05
C ALA A 64 -13.58 8.02 2.67
N ALA A 65 -12.76 7.30 3.42
CA ALA A 65 -11.36 7.05 3.09
C ALA A 65 -11.21 6.20 1.81
N LEU A 66 -12.17 5.32 1.54
CA LEU A 66 -12.21 4.44 0.36
C LEU A 66 -13.05 4.99 -0.80
N TYR A 67 -13.34 6.31 -0.82
CA TYR A 67 -14.15 6.95 -1.88
C TYR A 67 -13.65 6.65 -3.29
N TRP A 68 -12.34 6.50 -3.44
CA TRP A 68 -11.69 6.23 -4.72
C TRP A 68 -12.11 4.88 -5.35
N ILE A 69 -12.61 3.93 -4.55
CA ILE A 69 -13.17 2.67 -5.07
C ILE A 69 -14.39 2.95 -5.94
N ALA A 70 -15.28 3.88 -5.52
CA ALA A 70 -16.41 4.28 -6.35
C ALA A 70 -15.95 4.95 -7.65
N VAL A 71 -14.90 5.78 -7.58
CA VAL A 71 -14.30 6.42 -8.76
C VAL A 71 -13.71 5.37 -9.70
N ALA A 72 -12.98 4.38 -9.16
CA ALA A 72 -12.40 3.30 -9.95
C ALA A 72 -13.48 2.43 -10.61
N ALA A 73 -14.52 2.04 -9.86
CA ALA A 73 -15.64 1.26 -10.37
C ALA A 73 -16.40 2.01 -11.48
N HIS A 74 -16.60 3.33 -11.32
CA HIS A 74 -17.23 4.14 -12.35
C HIS A 74 -16.36 4.31 -13.59
N LYS A 75 -15.09 4.74 -13.40
CA LYS A 75 -14.20 5.14 -14.49
C LYS A 75 -13.64 3.97 -15.28
N TYR A 76 -13.30 2.88 -14.60
CA TYR A 76 -12.62 1.72 -15.20
C TYR A 76 -13.52 0.48 -15.28
N GLY A 77 -14.48 0.33 -14.34
CA GLY A 77 -15.48 -0.73 -14.39
C GLY A 77 -16.74 -0.36 -15.17
N TYR A 78 -16.82 0.89 -15.67
CA TYR A 78 -17.97 1.42 -16.41
C TYR A 78 -19.30 1.35 -15.66
N PHE A 79 -19.27 1.21 -14.33
CA PHE A 79 -20.49 1.20 -13.52
C PHE A 79 -21.14 2.59 -13.49
N PRO A 80 -22.44 2.70 -13.66
CA PRO A 80 -23.15 3.94 -13.38
C PRO A 80 -22.96 4.33 -11.90
N TRP A 81 -22.92 5.63 -11.59
CA TRP A 81 -22.69 6.13 -10.23
C TRP A 81 -23.62 5.52 -9.17
N LEU A 82 -24.85 5.18 -9.56
CA LEU A 82 -25.82 4.51 -8.69
C LEU A 82 -25.32 3.15 -8.17
N LEU A 83 -24.50 2.43 -8.95
CA LEU A 83 -23.91 1.15 -8.58
C LEU A 83 -22.47 1.32 -8.04
N ALA A 84 -21.73 2.30 -8.52
CA ALA A 84 -20.34 2.55 -8.12
C ALA A 84 -20.23 3.12 -6.68
N ALA A 85 -21.09 4.09 -6.31
CA ALA A 85 -21.06 4.71 -5.00
C ALA A 85 -21.29 3.73 -3.83
N PRO A 86 -22.23 2.79 -3.89
CA PRO A 86 -22.38 1.75 -2.87
C PRO A 86 -21.15 0.88 -2.65
N CYS A 87 -20.27 0.69 -3.64
CA CYS A 87 -19.06 -0.13 -3.48
C CYS A 87 -18.15 0.39 -2.36
N SER A 88 -17.95 1.71 -2.26
CA SER A 88 -17.16 2.31 -1.16
C SER A 88 -17.83 2.10 0.20
N ILE A 89 -19.16 2.17 0.26
CA ILE A 89 -19.92 1.98 1.50
C ILE A 89 -19.83 0.52 1.94
N LEU A 90 -20.05 -0.42 1.04
CA LEU A 90 -20.00 -1.87 1.33
C LEU A 90 -18.62 -2.27 1.78
N LEU A 91 -17.56 -1.78 1.11
CA LEU A 91 -16.20 -2.04 1.51
C LEU A 91 -15.86 -1.36 2.85
N GLY A 92 -16.35 -0.15 3.08
CA GLY A 92 -16.25 0.52 4.38
C GLY A 92 -16.93 -0.27 5.51
N MET A 93 -18.10 -0.86 5.24
CA MET A 93 -18.80 -1.75 6.19
C MET A 93 -17.99 -3.01 6.47
N TYR A 94 -17.37 -3.61 5.46
CA TYR A 94 -16.48 -4.76 5.60
C TYR A 94 -15.25 -4.42 6.46
N VAL A 95 -14.56 -3.32 6.17
CA VAL A 95 -13.39 -2.90 6.96
C VAL A 95 -13.79 -2.59 8.41
N ALA A 96 -14.89 -1.88 8.62
CA ALA A 96 -15.38 -1.54 9.94
C ALA A 96 -15.84 -2.76 10.76
N LEU A 97 -16.23 -3.87 10.10
CA LEU A 97 -16.65 -5.12 10.76
C LEU A 97 -15.60 -5.59 11.78
N TRP A 98 -14.32 -5.49 11.42
CA TRP A 98 -13.20 -5.89 12.27
C TRP A 98 -13.07 -5.01 13.51
N GLY A 99 -13.43 -3.72 13.43
CA GLY A 99 -13.57 -2.83 14.58
C GLY A 99 -14.71 -3.24 15.51
N GLY A 100 -15.82 -3.72 14.94
CA GLY A 100 -16.92 -4.32 15.70
C GLY A 100 -16.47 -5.56 16.45
N VAL A 101 -15.75 -6.49 15.78
CA VAL A 101 -15.19 -7.71 16.39
C VAL A 101 -14.20 -7.36 17.50
N PHE A 102 -13.30 -6.40 17.25
CA PHE A 102 -12.38 -5.90 18.27
C PHE A 102 -13.11 -5.41 19.52
N SER A 103 -14.11 -4.53 19.36
CA SER A 103 -14.88 -4.01 20.50
C SER A 103 -15.60 -5.12 21.26
N TRP A 104 -16.13 -6.12 20.56
CA TRP A 104 -16.81 -7.26 21.12
C TRP A 104 -15.87 -8.17 21.94
N ILE A 105 -14.66 -8.44 21.46
CA ILE A 105 -13.64 -9.19 22.19
C ILE A 105 -13.18 -8.40 23.42
N MET A 106 -12.89 -7.10 23.27
CA MET A 106 -12.43 -6.26 24.36
C MET A 106 -13.47 -6.06 25.48
N ALA A 107 -14.75 -6.22 25.18
CA ALA A 107 -15.82 -6.23 26.18
C ALA A 107 -15.73 -7.43 27.12
N ARG A 108 -15.21 -8.56 26.67
CA ARG A 108 -15.06 -9.78 27.50
C ARG A 108 -13.88 -9.72 28.48
N VAL A 109 -12.89 -8.88 28.11
CA VAL A 109 -11.68 -8.71 28.92
C VAL A 109 -11.68 -7.38 29.71
N ARG A 110 -12.84 -6.76 29.90
CA ARG A 110 -12.96 -5.47 30.61
C ARG A 110 -12.50 -5.48 32.05
N ASN A 111 -12.57 -6.64 32.72
CA ASN A 111 -12.20 -6.80 34.11
C ASN A 111 -10.74 -7.23 34.32
N VAL A 112 -9.98 -7.38 33.25
CA VAL A 112 -8.54 -7.71 33.29
C VAL A 112 -7.74 -6.44 33.64
N SER A 113 -6.56 -6.61 34.25
CA SER A 113 -5.67 -5.46 34.54
C SER A 113 -5.34 -4.67 33.28
N PRO A 114 -5.12 -3.33 33.37
CA PRO A 114 -4.87 -2.49 32.20
C PRO A 114 -3.72 -2.96 31.31
N TRP A 115 -2.64 -3.45 31.91
CA TRP A 115 -1.47 -3.96 31.20
C TRP A 115 -1.78 -5.21 30.38
N ARG A 116 -2.46 -6.18 30.99
CA ARG A 116 -2.91 -7.38 30.29
C ARG A 116 -3.93 -7.03 29.19
N ARG A 117 -4.82 -6.07 29.49
CA ARG A 117 -5.80 -5.59 28.51
C ARG A 117 -5.13 -4.94 27.32
N ALA A 118 -4.07 -4.16 27.52
CA ALA A 118 -3.29 -3.55 26.44
C ALA A 118 -2.57 -4.63 25.60
N ALA A 119 -1.93 -5.61 26.24
CA ALA A 119 -1.32 -6.73 25.54
C ALA A 119 -2.35 -7.51 24.68
N ILE A 120 -3.52 -7.82 25.27
CA ILE A 120 -4.62 -8.47 24.54
C ILE A 120 -5.10 -7.59 23.37
N ALA A 121 -5.25 -6.28 23.57
CA ALA A 121 -5.65 -5.35 22.51
C ALA A 121 -4.67 -5.37 21.34
N GLY A 122 -3.36 -5.39 21.62
CA GLY A 122 -2.33 -5.49 20.60
C GLY A 122 -2.38 -6.81 19.83
N CYS A 123 -2.45 -7.95 20.56
CA CYS A 123 -2.56 -9.27 19.93
C CYS A 123 -3.84 -9.42 19.10
N VAL A 124 -4.98 -8.97 19.62
CA VAL A 124 -6.26 -9.02 18.90
C VAL A 124 -6.21 -8.14 17.66
N TRP A 125 -5.65 -6.93 17.76
CA TRP A 125 -5.52 -6.04 16.60
C TRP A 125 -4.66 -6.66 15.51
N TYR A 126 -3.49 -7.18 15.87
CA TYR A 126 -2.62 -7.93 14.96
C TYR A 126 -3.38 -9.04 14.23
N LEU A 127 -4.07 -9.91 14.99
CA LEU A 127 -4.79 -11.05 14.42
C LEU A 127 -5.93 -10.60 13.47
N LEU A 128 -6.65 -9.54 13.83
CA LEU A 128 -7.76 -9.04 13.01
C LEU A 128 -7.28 -8.40 11.71
N GLU A 129 -6.21 -7.60 11.72
CA GLU A 129 -5.63 -7.05 10.48
C GLU A 129 -4.98 -8.15 9.63
N TRP A 130 -4.27 -9.08 10.23
CA TRP A 130 -3.70 -10.23 9.53
C TRP A 130 -4.80 -11.07 8.87
N THR A 131 -5.86 -11.43 9.60
CA THR A 131 -6.99 -12.18 9.04
C THR A 131 -7.65 -11.42 7.90
N ARG A 132 -7.85 -10.11 8.03
CA ARG A 132 -8.42 -9.26 6.99
C ARG A 132 -7.56 -9.26 5.72
N GLY A 133 -6.24 -9.44 5.85
CA GLY A 133 -5.31 -9.49 4.73
C GLY A 133 -5.52 -10.67 3.77
N TRP A 134 -6.20 -11.71 4.21
CA TRP A 134 -6.47 -12.89 3.37
C TRP A 134 -7.92 -13.37 3.40
N PHE A 135 -8.72 -12.99 4.40
CA PHE A 135 -10.11 -13.43 4.49
C PHE A 135 -10.97 -12.88 3.34
N GLY A 136 -11.72 -13.78 2.69
CA GLY A 136 -12.47 -13.49 1.49
C GLY A 136 -11.54 -13.43 0.29
N THR A 137 -11.18 -12.26 -0.16
CA THR A 137 -10.18 -12.03 -1.22
C THR A 137 -8.95 -11.31 -0.69
N GLY A 138 -8.95 -11.01 0.62
CA GLY A 138 -7.95 -10.19 1.27
C GLY A 138 -8.11 -8.69 0.99
N PHE A 139 -8.10 -7.88 2.05
CA PHE A 139 -8.11 -6.42 1.92
C PHE A 139 -7.27 -5.80 3.03
N SER A 140 -6.00 -5.53 2.73
CA SER A 140 -5.01 -5.05 3.71
C SER A 140 -4.93 -3.51 3.83
N TRP A 141 -5.76 -2.76 3.12
CA TRP A 141 -5.78 -1.30 3.19
C TRP A 141 -6.34 -0.79 4.52
N LEU A 142 -5.98 0.43 4.88
CA LEU A 142 -6.39 1.09 6.13
C LEU A 142 -5.95 0.32 7.38
N THR A 143 -4.72 -0.19 7.38
CA THR A 143 -4.09 -0.67 8.61
C THR A 143 -3.73 0.51 9.52
N LEU A 144 -3.64 0.27 10.82
CA LEU A 144 -3.31 1.33 11.78
C LEU A 144 -1.92 1.91 11.53
N SER A 145 -0.96 1.09 11.17
CA SER A 145 0.42 1.49 10.87
C SER A 145 0.53 2.27 9.56
N SER A 146 -0.26 1.95 8.53
CA SER A 146 -0.22 2.64 7.24
C SER A 146 -0.62 4.12 7.34
N GLY A 147 -1.45 4.48 8.32
CA GLY A 147 -1.76 5.89 8.61
C GLY A 147 -0.53 6.76 8.91
N LEU A 148 0.57 6.15 9.38
CA LEU A 148 1.82 6.83 9.72
C LEU A 148 2.81 6.94 8.55
N ALA A 149 2.47 6.45 7.35
CA ALA A 149 3.38 6.36 6.20
C ALA A 149 3.98 7.70 5.74
N ALA A 150 3.33 8.82 6.05
CA ALA A 150 3.85 10.16 5.76
C ALA A 150 5.12 10.54 6.56
N TRP A 151 5.42 9.80 7.63
CA TRP A 151 6.57 10.05 8.50
C TRP A 151 7.52 8.86 8.51
N PRO A 152 8.64 8.94 7.76
CA PRO A 152 9.60 7.84 7.65
C PRO A 152 10.11 7.33 9.00
N GLU A 153 10.29 8.21 9.98
CA GLU A 153 10.76 7.87 11.32
C GLU A 153 9.77 6.96 12.06
N LEU A 154 8.47 7.18 11.84
CA LEU A 154 7.43 6.42 12.55
C LEU A 154 7.13 5.07 11.91
N VAL A 155 7.55 4.85 10.68
CA VAL A 155 7.33 3.55 10.00
C VAL A 155 8.54 2.62 10.04
N GLN A 156 9.70 3.06 10.54
CA GLN A 156 10.87 2.17 10.66
C GLN A 156 10.63 0.92 11.50
N PRO A 157 9.82 0.92 12.57
CA PRO A 157 9.50 -0.29 13.32
C PRO A 157 8.87 -1.41 12.50
N LEU A 158 8.28 -1.10 11.32
CA LEU A 158 7.77 -2.09 10.36
C LEU A 158 8.86 -3.10 9.94
N SER A 159 10.12 -2.66 9.89
CA SER A 159 11.25 -3.52 9.50
C SER A 159 11.55 -4.64 10.51
N VAL A 160 11.02 -4.54 11.73
CA VAL A 160 11.21 -5.52 12.81
C VAL A 160 9.90 -6.25 13.12
N LEU A 161 8.80 -5.50 13.20
CA LEU A 161 7.52 -6.03 13.65
C LEU A 161 6.60 -6.46 12.49
N GLY A 162 6.92 -6.06 11.27
CA GLY A 162 5.99 -6.14 10.15
C GLY A 162 4.80 -5.18 10.32
N GLU A 163 3.99 -5.07 9.28
CA GLU A 163 2.87 -4.12 9.25
C GLU A 163 1.83 -4.40 10.35
N TYR A 164 1.36 -5.64 10.42
CA TYR A 164 0.34 -6.03 11.39
C TYR A 164 0.85 -6.04 12.83
N GLY A 165 2.14 -6.43 13.03
CA GLY A 165 2.77 -6.41 14.36
C GLY A 165 2.91 -4.99 14.90
N TYR A 166 3.29 -4.05 14.04
CA TYR A 166 3.37 -2.65 14.43
C TYR A 166 2.00 -2.03 14.69
N SER A 167 1.00 -2.36 13.87
CA SER A 167 -0.41 -1.98 14.15
C SER A 167 -0.88 -2.48 15.53
N GLY A 168 -0.55 -3.72 15.88
CA GLY A 168 -0.83 -4.28 17.21
C GLY A 168 -0.12 -3.51 18.34
N PHE A 169 1.16 -3.14 18.13
CA PHE A 169 1.91 -2.30 19.07
C PHE A 169 1.24 -0.93 19.29
N LEU A 170 0.80 -0.28 18.20
CA LEU A 170 0.09 1.00 18.26
C LEU A 170 -1.27 0.87 18.97
N ALA A 171 -2.00 -0.21 18.71
CA ALA A 171 -3.27 -0.49 19.40
C ALA A 171 -3.08 -0.74 20.91
N ALA A 172 -2.00 -1.42 21.32
CA ALA A 172 -1.64 -1.58 22.72
C ALA A 172 -1.31 -0.23 23.38
N ALA A 173 -0.54 0.62 22.71
CA ALA A 173 -0.23 1.96 23.19
C ALA A 173 -1.51 2.82 23.31
N ALA A 174 -2.40 2.78 22.31
CA ALA A 174 -3.69 3.46 22.35
C ALA A 174 -4.58 2.95 23.51
N CYS A 175 -4.53 1.64 23.82
CA CYS A 175 -5.23 1.07 24.97
C CYS A 175 -4.70 1.63 26.29
N LEU A 176 -3.37 1.66 26.49
CA LEU A 176 -2.76 2.24 27.68
C LEU A 176 -3.10 3.74 27.82
N ALA A 177 -3.03 4.47 26.72
CA ALA A 177 -3.41 5.89 26.71
C ALA A 177 -4.88 6.09 27.10
N CYS A 178 -5.79 5.34 26.51
CA CYS A 178 -7.23 5.40 26.81
C CYS A 178 -7.52 5.07 28.28
N GLU A 179 -6.92 3.98 28.80
CA GLU A 179 -7.05 3.60 30.22
C GLU A 179 -6.41 4.61 31.15
N GLY A 180 -5.28 5.19 30.77
CA GLY A 180 -4.58 6.24 31.51
C GLY A 180 -5.42 7.51 31.61
N LEU A 181 -5.87 8.04 30.47
CA LEU A 181 -6.71 9.25 30.40
C LEU A 181 -8.02 9.06 31.17
N THR A 182 -8.69 7.91 31.02
CA THR A 182 -9.94 7.64 31.76
C THR A 182 -9.74 7.72 33.29
N ARG A 183 -8.58 7.29 33.79
CA ARG A 183 -8.26 7.36 35.23
C ARG A 183 -7.81 8.73 35.68
N LEU A 184 -7.14 9.51 34.83
CA LEU A 184 -6.75 10.87 35.12
C LEU A 184 -7.96 11.76 35.37
N PHE A 185 -9.05 11.55 34.62
CA PHE A 185 -10.31 12.28 34.78
C PHE A 185 -11.30 11.62 35.74
N GLY A 186 -11.02 10.41 36.23
CA GLY A 186 -11.91 9.61 37.10
C GLY A 186 -11.81 9.90 38.61
N GLY A 187 -11.00 10.88 39.03
CA GLY A 187 -10.86 11.30 40.43
C GLY A 187 -9.45 11.12 41.01
N ALA A 188 -9.20 11.72 42.17
CA ALA A 188 -7.85 11.86 42.75
C ALA A 188 -7.17 10.51 43.06
N ALA A 189 -7.90 9.52 43.56
CA ALA A 189 -7.37 8.21 43.95
C ALA A 189 -6.81 7.39 42.75
N SER A 190 -7.29 7.65 41.54
CA SER A 190 -6.87 6.93 40.32
C SER A 190 -5.77 7.66 39.48
N ARG A 191 -5.47 8.92 39.84
CA ARG A 191 -4.56 9.79 39.02
C ARG A 191 -3.15 9.22 38.88
N LYS A 192 -2.55 8.70 39.95
CA LYS A 192 -1.19 8.12 39.90
C LYS A 192 -1.14 6.93 38.91
N ALA A 193 -2.09 6.02 39.00
CA ALA A 193 -2.19 4.91 38.06
C ALA A 193 -2.46 5.39 36.63
N GLY A 194 -3.27 6.44 36.46
CA GLY A 194 -3.54 7.08 35.19
C GLY A 194 -2.28 7.65 34.55
N LEU A 195 -1.45 8.37 35.34
CA LEU A 195 -0.16 8.93 34.88
C LEU A 195 0.80 7.83 34.44
N VAL A 196 0.91 6.73 35.20
CA VAL A 196 1.78 5.61 34.84
C VAL A 196 1.35 4.99 33.50
N LEU A 197 0.06 4.74 33.30
CA LEU A 197 -0.43 4.14 32.05
C LEU A 197 -0.25 5.08 30.84
N ALA A 198 -0.61 6.35 30.99
CA ALA A 198 -0.44 7.35 29.93
C ALA A 198 1.05 7.59 29.62
N GLY A 199 1.89 7.66 30.65
CA GLY A 199 3.33 7.78 30.52
C GLY A 199 3.95 6.56 29.80
N SER A 200 3.46 5.36 30.07
CA SER A 200 3.92 4.15 29.36
C SER A 200 3.51 4.14 27.90
N ALA A 201 2.31 4.59 27.57
CA ALA A 201 1.90 4.76 26.18
C ALA A 201 2.81 5.80 25.45
N ALA A 202 3.07 6.94 26.09
CA ALA A 202 3.97 7.95 25.56
C ALA A 202 5.39 7.39 25.38
N LEU A 203 5.90 6.62 26.35
CA LEU A 203 7.22 5.98 26.27
C LEU A 203 7.28 4.99 25.09
N MET A 204 6.24 4.16 24.87
CA MET A 204 6.18 3.25 23.73
C MET A 204 6.27 4.00 22.40
N LEU A 205 5.47 5.06 22.23
CA LEU A 205 5.47 5.85 20.99
C LEU A 205 6.80 6.60 20.78
N THR A 206 7.36 7.16 21.85
CA THR A 206 8.67 7.82 21.81
C THR A 206 9.78 6.83 21.48
N ALA A 207 9.75 5.63 22.06
CA ALA A 207 10.72 4.58 21.74
C ALA A 207 10.65 4.15 20.27
N ALA A 208 9.45 4.02 19.72
CA ALA A 208 9.25 3.72 18.29
C ALA A 208 9.80 4.83 17.39
N ALA A 209 9.51 6.10 17.70
CA ALA A 209 10.03 7.25 16.97
C ALA A 209 11.56 7.37 17.09
N SER A 210 12.12 7.18 18.30
CA SER A 210 13.56 7.21 18.54
C SER A 210 14.28 6.09 17.78
N PHE A 211 13.72 4.87 17.78
CA PHE A 211 14.23 3.76 16.98
C PHE A 211 14.25 4.13 15.50
N GLY A 212 13.18 4.73 15.00
CA GLY A 212 13.10 5.13 13.60
C GLY A 212 14.10 6.22 13.24
N SER A 213 14.23 7.25 14.05
CA SER A 213 15.22 8.32 13.85
C SER A 213 16.65 7.77 13.88
N TRP A 214 16.96 6.88 14.85
CA TRP A 214 18.26 6.21 14.93
C TRP A 214 18.53 5.37 13.68
N ARG A 215 17.54 4.58 13.24
CA ARG A 215 17.68 3.72 12.06
C ARG A 215 17.96 4.52 10.80
N LEU A 216 17.19 5.60 10.56
CA LEU A 216 17.40 6.48 9.42
C LEU A 216 18.76 7.18 9.44
N ALA A 217 19.30 7.48 10.61
CA ALA A 217 20.64 8.06 10.75
C ALA A 217 21.76 7.05 10.47
N VAL A 218 21.58 5.77 10.84
CA VAL A 218 22.64 4.76 10.77
C VAL A 218 22.64 3.98 9.46
N MET A 219 21.44 3.67 8.91
CA MET A 219 21.30 2.79 7.74
C MET A 219 22.01 3.30 6.47
N PRO A 220 21.97 4.60 6.11
CA PRO A 220 22.67 5.08 4.92
C PRO A 220 24.18 4.79 4.97
N GLY A 221 24.81 5.03 6.12
CA GLY A 221 26.23 4.75 6.29
C GLY A 221 26.57 3.25 6.19
N ARG A 222 25.72 2.38 6.76
CA ARG A 222 25.88 0.93 6.64
C ARG A 222 25.70 0.45 5.21
N LEU A 223 24.67 0.92 4.53
CA LEU A 223 24.42 0.58 3.12
C LEU A 223 25.57 1.04 2.22
N ALA A 224 26.13 2.23 2.47
CA ALA A 224 27.27 2.72 1.72
C ALA A 224 28.56 1.90 1.97
N ALA A 225 28.72 1.33 3.18
CA ALA A 225 29.89 0.55 3.54
C ALA A 225 29.81 -0.94 3.12
N GLU A 226 28.62 -1.53 3.19
CA GLU A 226 28.38 -2.98 3.03
C GLU A 226 27.67 -3.30 1.70
N GLY A 227 27.00 -2.32 1.08
CA GLY A 227 26.18 -2.51 -0.12
C GLY A 227 26.97 -2.33 -1.42
N VAL A 228 26.53 -3.01 -2.46
CA VAL A 228 26.95 -2.72 -3.83
C VAL A 228 25.95 -1.73 -4.42
N PRO A 229 26.37 -0.52 -4.86
CA PRO A 229 25.46 0.43 -5.47
C PRO A 229 24.94 -0.12 -6.79
N VAL A 230 23.64 -0.07 -7.00
CA VAL A 230 22.97 -0.45 -8.25
C VAL A 230 22.15 0.73 -8.73
N SER A 231 22.37 1.16 -9.95
CA SER A 231 21.66 2.30 -10.54
C SER A 231 20.50 1.85 -11.43
N PHE A 232 19.35 2.48 -11.28
CA PHE A 232 18.15 2.18 -12.06
C PHE A 232 17.70 3.40 -12.84
N THR A 233 17.32 3.21 -14.11
CA THR A 233 16.53 4.21 -14.85
C THR A 233 15.07 3.78 -14.82
N LEU A 234 14.25 4.52 -14.09
CA LEU A 234 12.80 4.32 -14.01
C LEU A 234 12.11 5.12 -15.11
N VAL A 235 11.39 4.44 -15.99
CA VAL A 235 10.70 5.07 -17.12
C VAL A 235 9.20 5.02 -16.93
N GLN A 236 8.57 6.16 -16.73
CA GLN A 236 7.12 6.27 -16.59
C GLN A 236 6.49 6.83 -17.86
N GLY A 237 5.78 5.97 -18.61
CA GLY A 237 5.15 6.35 -19.86
C GLY A 237 3.87 7.18 -19.70
N SER A 238 3.22 7.15 -18.54
CA SER A 238 1.93 7.82 -18.25
C SER A 238 0.88 7.60 -19.33
N VAL A 239 0.85 6.39 -19.91
CA VAL A 239 -0.10 6.02 -20.97
C VAL A 239 -1.50 5.92 -20.38
N ARG A 240 -2.48 6.58 -21.01
CA ARG A 240 -3.86 6.55 -20.57
C ARG A 240 -4.43 5.14 -20.64
N GLN A 241 -5.13 4.70 -19.59
CA GLN A 241 -5.66 3.33 -19.48
C GLN A 241 -6.72 3.00 -20.55
N ASP A 242 -7.49 3.99 -20.99
CA ASP A 242 -8.55 3.84 -21.98
C ASP A 242 -8.05 3.55 -23.40
N VAL A 243 -6.82 3.98 -23.74
CA VAL A 243 -6.21 3.72 -25.05
C VAL A 243 -5.12 2.66 -25.00
N LYS A 244 -4.63 2.32 -23.83
CA LYS A 244 -3.49 1.43 -23.62
C LYS A 244 -3.62 0.06 -24.32
N TRP A 245 -4.81 -0.51 -24.30
CA TRP A 245 -5.08 -1.85 -24.81
C TRP A 245 -5.47 -1.89 -26.29
N SER A 246 -5.68 -0.73 -26.94
CA SER A 246 -6.07 -0.68 -28.34
C SER A 246 -4.89 -1.09 -29.25
N PRO A 247 -5.09 -2.03 -30.19
CA PRO A 247 -4.01 -2.51 -31.07
C PRO A 247 -3.31 -1.40 -31.85
N GLU A 248 -4.05 -0.34 -32.20
CA GLU A 248 -3.54 0.81 -32.96
C GLU A 248 -2.48 1.61 -32.18
N TYR A 249 -2.53 1.59 -30.84
CA TYR A 249 -1.59 2.33 -29.98
C TYR A 249 -0.41 1.49 -29.47
N GLN A 250 -0.38 0.18 -29.75
CA GLN A 250 0.69 -0.70 -29.26
C GLN A 250 2.09 -0.24 -29.72
N ARG A 251 2.24 0.04 -31.01
CA ARG A 251 3.50 0.55 -31.58
C ARG A 251 3.88 1.91 -30.98
N GLN A 252 2.94 2.85 -30.96
CA GLN A 252 3.17 4.17 -30.39
C GLN A 252 3.57 4.11 -28.91
N THR A 253 2.99 3.20 -28.16
CA THR A 253 3.33 2.96 -26.75
C THR A 253 4.77 2.45 -26.62
N LEU A 254 5.16 1.45 -27.41
CA LEU A 254 6.53 0.94 -27.42
C LEU A 254 7.54 2.04 -27.78
N GLU A 255 7.33 2.76 -28.87
CA GLU A 255 8.19 3.86 -29.30
C GLU A 255 8.29 4.97 -28.25
N HIS A 256 7.20 5.26 -27.55
CA HIS A 256 7.17 6.22 -26.46
C HIS A 256 8.07 5.79 -25.28
N TYR A 257 7.97 4.53 -24.84
CA TYR A 257 8.84 4.01 -23.79
C TYR A 257 10.31 3.95 -24.21
N MET A 258 10.59 3.53 -25.44
CA MET A 258 11.95 3.51 -25.98
C MET A 258 12.56 4.93 -26.02
N ARG A 259 11.81 5.93 -26.49
CA ARG A 259 12.24 7.32 -26.51
C ARG A 259 12.50 7.87 -25.12
N LEU A 260 11.57 7.66 -24.17
CA LEU A 260 11.76 8.09 -22.78
C LEU A 260 12.98 7.43 -22.13
N THR A 261 13.24 6.16 -22.45
CA THR A 261 14.44 5.46 -21.98
C THR A 261 15.71 6.13 -22.51
N LEU A 262 15.78 6.42 -23.82
CA LEU A 262 16.91 7.10 -24.43
C LEU A 262 17.12 8.50 -23.84
N ASP A 263 16.05 9.26 -23.66
CA ASP A 263 16.10 10.60 -23.06
C ASP A 263 16.58 10.53 -21.61
N GLY A 264 16.09 9.55 -20.82
CA GLY A 264 16.51 9.35 -19.43
C GLY A 264 17.98 8.96 -19.30
N VAL A 265 18.45 8.03 -20.11
CA VAL A 265 19.86 7.62 -20.12
C VAL A 265 20.76 8.78 -20.58
N ARG A 266 20.39 9.53 -21.62
CA ARG A 266 21.13 10.71 -22.07
C ARG A 266 21.16 11.82 -21.02
N ALA A 267 20.06 12.06 -20.31
CA ALA A 267 20.01 13.06 -19.25
C ALA A 267 20.94 12.69 -18.08
N ASN A 268 21.02 11.42 -17.73
CA ASN A 268 21.95 10.94 -16.72
C ASN A 268 23.41 11.13 -17.14
N VAL A 269 23.76 10.77 -18.38
CA VAL A 269 25.09 10.99 -18.92
C VAL A 269 25.41 12.49 -19.04
N GLY A 270 24.45 13.33 -19.42
CA GLY A 270 24.61 14.80 -19.55
C GLY A 270 24.71 15.52 -18.22
N ALA A 271 23.95 15.15 -17.20
CA ALA A 271 24.02 15.74 -15.87
C ALA A 271 25.37 15.54 -15.22
N LEU A 272 26.01 14.43 -15.51
CA LEU A 272 27.35 14.07 -15.04
C LEU A 272 28.47 14.73 -15.85
N SER A 273 28.17 15.26 -17.07
CA SER A 273 29.14 15.98 -17.94
C SER A 273 29.17 17.50 -17.71
N GLY A 274 28.45 18.02 -16.69
CA GLY A 274 28.46 19.46 -16.37
C GLY A 274 27.60 20.36 -17.25
N ALA A 275 26.68 19.80 -18.05
CA ALA A 275 25.74 20.57 -18.86
C ALA A 275 24.56 21.05 -18.01
N LYS A 276 24.53 22.37 -17.74
CA LYS A 276 23.44 23.08 -17.05
C LYS A 276 22.19 23.20 -17.93
N GLU A 277 21.35 22.18 -17.99
CA GLU A 277 19.95 22.33 -18.40
C GLU A 277 19.07 21.31 -17.68
N ALA A 278 18.70 21.63 -16.42
CA ALA A 278 17.67 20.92 -15.70
C ALA A 278 16.29 21.26 -16.30
N ARG A 279 15.55 20.27 -16.74
CA ARG A 279 14.18 20.45 -17.25
C ARG A 279 13.20 20.75 -16.09
N PRO A 280 12.15 21.58 -16.32
CA PRO A 280 11.20 22.03 -15.27
C PRO A 280 10.43 20.94 -14.54
N GLN A 281 10.26 19.75 -15.12
CA GLN A 281 9.54 18.63 -14.52
C GLN A 281 10.27 17.94 -13.35
N ALA A 282 11.59 18.12 -13.23
CA ALA A 282 12.34 17.65 -12.07
C ALA A 282 12.04 18.48 -10.81
N ALA A 283 11.56 19.71 -10.96
CA ALA A 283 11.25 20.59 -9.85
C ALA A 283 9.97 20.20 -9.08
N GLU A 284 8.99 19.55 -9.72
CA GLU A 284 7.78 19.08 -9.06
C GLU A 284 8.01 17.81 -8.22
N LEU A 285 9.01 17.00 -8.57
CA LEU A 285 9.40 15.81 -7.81
C LEU A 285 10.49 16.10 -6.75
N ALA A 286 11.14 17.25 -6.83
CA ALA A 286 12.22 17.66 -5.92
C ALA A 286 11.82 17.66 -4.42
N PRO A 287 10.61 18.07 -4.00
CA PRO A 287 10.21 18.00 -2.59
C PRO A 287 10.09 16.57 -2.07
N PHE A 288 9.79 15.60 -2.95
CA PHE A 288 9.69 14.18 -2.59
C PHE A 288 11.06 13.47 -2.61
N MET A 289 11.90 13.82 -3.58
CA MET A 289 13.25 13.26 -3.76
C MET A 289 14.29 13.87 -2.80
N GLY A 290 14.17 15.15 -2.49
CA GLY A 290 15.11 15.87 -1.63
C GLY A 290 15.15 15.45 -0.15
N ARG A 291 14.16 14.65 0.30
CA ARG A 291 14.19 14.03 1.64
C ARG A 291 15.01 12.72 1.69
N PHE A 292 15.35 12.15 0.56
CA PHE A 292 16.02 10.84 0.47
C PHE A 292 17.40 10.90 -0.21
N ALA A 293 17.80 12.04 -0.74
CA ALA A 293 19.14 12.23 -1.27
C ALA A 293 20.09 12.64 -0.15
N PRO A 294 21.16 11.89 0.14
CA PRO A 294 22.23 12.37 1.00
C PRO A 294 22.87 13.60 0.32
N GLU A 295 23.03 14.68 1.08
CA GLU A 295 23.80 15.82 0.64
C GLU A 295 25.24 15.40 0.36
N GLY A 296 25.66 15.51 -0.90
CA GLY A 296 27.04 15.68 -1.32
C GLY A 296 27.93 14.46 -1.34
N ASP A 297 28.00 13.80 -2.48
CA ASP A 297 29.34 13.40 -2.98
C ASP A 297 29.35 13.46 -4.52
N ALA A 298 30.01 14.47 -5.05
CA ALA A 298 30.12 14.77 -6.48
C ALA A 298 31.21 13.93 -7.18
N THR A 299 31.61 12.80 -6.62
CA THR A 299 32.71 11.96 -7.11
C THR A 299 32.28 10.69 -7.83
N LEU A 300 30.96 10.44 -8.00
CA LEU A 300 30.50 9.30 -8.80
C LEU A 300 30.61 9.64 -10.29
N ALA A 301 31.54 8.99 -10.96
CA ALA A 301 31.69 9.06 -12.42
C ALA A 301 30.37 8.70 -13.13
N PRO A 302 30.12 9.27 -14.33
CA PRO A 302 28.91 9.01 -15.11
C PRO A 302 28.87 7.55 -15.58
N ALA A 303 28.28 6.68 -14.78
CA ALA A 303 28.04 5.31 -15.18
C ALA A 303 26.67 5.21 -15.89
N LEU A 304 26.59 4.41 -16.94
CA LEU A 304 25.32 3.96 -17.49
C LEU A 304 24.52 3.30 -16.35
N PRO A 305 23.18 3.39 -16.35
CA PRO A 305 22.38 2.67 -15.36
C PRO A 305 22.60 1.17 -15.50
N ASP A 306 22.59 0.46 -14.39
CA ASP A 306 22.74 -1.00 -14.40
C ASP A 306 21.49 -1.70 -14.93
N VAL A 307 20.30 -1.11 -14.70
CA VAL A 307 19.01 -1.70 -15.05
C VAL A 307 18.01 -0.64 -15.49
N LEU A 308 17.30 -0.95 -16.55
CA LEU A 308 16.13 -0.18 -17.02
C LEU A 308 14.86 -0.78 -16.41
N LEU A 309 13.98 0.05 -15.88
CA LEU A 309 12.69 -0.38 -15.33
C LEU A 309 11.53 0.31 -16.03
N TRP A 310 10.64 -0.48 -16.61
CA TRP A 310 9.34 -0.03 -17.10
C TRP A 310 8.23 -0.55 -16.17
N PRO A 311 7.11 0.14 -16.01
CA PRO A 311 6.09 -0.21 -15.04
C PRO A 311 5.34 -1.50 -15.39
N GLU A 312 4.47 -1.91 -14.47
CA GLU A 312 3.51 -2.98 -14.66
C GLU A 312 2.70 -2.77 -15.94
N THR A 313 2.56 -3.84 -16.72
CA THR A 313 1.88 -3.80 -18.04
C THR A 313 2.31 -2.63 -18.93
N ALA A 314 3.59 -2.28 -18.94
CA ALA A 314 4.12 -1.25 -19.83
C ALA A 314 3.84 -1.58 -21.29
N MET A 315 3.94 -2.85 -21.66
CA MET A 315 3.63 -3.34 -23.00
C MET A 315 2.20 -3.87 -23.09
N PRO A 316 1.36 -3.27 -23.95
CA PRO A 316 -0.03 -3.69 -24.13
C PRO A 316 -0.17 -4.84 -25.16
N PHE A 317 0.79 -5.73 -25.21
CA PHE A 317 0.79 -6.92 -26.05
C PHE A 317 1.48 -8.09 -25.33
N ALA A 318 1.11 -9.30 -25.72
CA ALA A 318 1.70 -10.50 -25.12
C ALA A 318 3.20 -10.62 -25.48
N TYR A 319 4.03 -10.84 -24.49
CA TYR A 319 5.45 -11.14 -24.69
C TYR A 319 5.69 -12.62 -24.29
N PRO A 320 6.54 -13.36 -25.01
CA PRO A 320 7.37 -13.00 -26.17
C PRO A 320 6.68 -13.16 -27.54
N SER A 321 5.41 -13.52 -27.58
CA SER A 321 4.67 -13.93 -28.81
C SER A 321 4.07 -12.75 -29.59
N GLY A 322 4.05 -11.53 -29.00
CA GLY A 322 3.43 -10.37 -29.63
C GLY A 322 4.21 -9.84 -30.83
N PRO A 323 3.55 -9.07 -31.71
CA PRO A 323 4.11 -8.65 -32.99
C PRO A 323 5.31 -7.70 -32.86
N LEU A 324 5.41 -6.96 -31.77
CA LEU A 324 6.48 -5.98 -31.49
C LEU A 324 7.58 -6.53 -30.58
N SER A 325 7.52 -7.79 -30.16
CA SER A 325 8.49 -8.41 -29.26
C SER A 325 9.91 -8.43 -29.84
N GLY A 326 10.02 -8.57 -31.18
CA GLY A 326 11.30 -8.49 -31.89
C GLY A 326 11.96 -7.11 -31.81
N GLU A 327 11.16 -6.05 -31.95
CA GLU A 327 11.64 -4.66 -31.85
C GLU A 327 12.14 -4.36 -30.44
N LEU A 328 11.40 -4.80 -29.41
CA LEU A 328 11.80 -4.64 -28.01
C LEU A 328 13.12 -5.36 -27.73
N ARG A 329 13.30 -6.60 -28.21
CA ARG A 329 14.57 -7.33 -28.09
C ARG A 329 15.72 -6.63 -28.81
N GLY A 330 15.46 -6.11 -30.00
CA GLY A 330 16.45 -5.31 -30.76
C GLY A 330 16.90 -4.10 -29.96
N PHE A 331 15.96 -3.34 -29.42
CA PHE A 331 16.23 -2.17 -28.59
C PHE A 331 17.10 -2.50 -27.36
N VAL A 332 16.75 -3.54 -26.59
CA VAL A 332 17.52 -3.94 -25.39
C VAL A 332 18.94 -4.39 -25.78
N ARG A 333 19.07 -5.10 -26.89
CA ARG A 333 20.39 -5.50 -27.42
C ARG A 333 21.24 -4.31 -27.81
N GLU A 334 20.67 -3.31 -28.49
CA GLU A 334 21.37 -2.08 -28.90
C GLU A 334 21.75 -1.22 -27.70
N MET A 335 20.87 -1.14 -26.70
CA MET A 335 21.15 -0.41 -25.46
C MET A 335 22.27 -1.05 -24.62
N GLY A 336 22.48 -2.36 -24.75
CA GLY A 336 23.46 -3.10 -23.95
C GLY A 336 23.10 -3.20 -22.47
N LEU A 337 21.87 -2.85 -22.09
CA LEU A 337 21.40 -2.76 -20.70
C LEU A 337 20.22 -3.71 -20.46
N PRO A 338 20.15 -4.41 -19.30
CA PRO A 338 18.99 -5.21 -18.96
C PRO A 338 17.76 -4.35 -18.69
N LEU A 339 16.59 -4.84 -19.15
CA LEU A 339 15.30 -4.21 -18.98
C LEU A 339 14.37 -5.13 -18.18
N LEU A 340 13.82 -4.65 -17.06
CA LEU A 340 12.70 -5.26 -16.36
C LEU A 340 11.43 -4.51 -16.74
N PHE A 341 10.41 -5.23 -17.24
CA PHE A 341 9.17 -4.62 -17.73
C PHE A 341 7.96 -5.52 -17.52
N GLY A 342 6.77 -4.93 -17.40
CA GLY A 342 5.51 -5.64 -17.32
C GLY A 342 4.83 -5.81 -18.69
N ALA A 343 4.34 -7.00 -18.97
CA ALA A 343 3.51 -7.32 -20.13
C ALA A 343 2.59 -8.54 -19.84
N PRO A 344 1.49 -8.73 -20.59
CA PRO A 344 0.71 -9.96 -20.51
C PRO A 344 1.55 -11.19 -20.91
N GLY A 345 1.56 -12.20 -20.04
CA GLY A 345 2.04 -13.54 -20.35
C GLY A 345 0.91 -14.40 -20.92
N VAL A 346 1.16 -15.17 -21.96
CA VAL A 346 0.18 -16.09 -22.56
C VAL A 346 0.76 -17.47 -22.61
N GLU A 347 0.07 -18.43 -22.00
CA GLU A 347 0.43 -19.85 -22.02
C GLU A 347 -0.77 -20.70 -22.43
N ARG A 348 -0.52 -21.93 -22.79
CA ARG A 348 -1.57 -22.92 -23.02
C ARG A 348 -1.51 -24.02 -21.98
N SER A 349 -2.64 -24.30 -21.33
CA SER A 349 -2.75 -25.44 -20.44
C SER A 349 -2.65 -26.76 -21.23
N PRO A 350 -2.37 -27.91 -20.57
CA PRO A 350 -2.40 -29.21 -21.21
C PRO A 350 -3.73 -29.53 -21.90
N GLU A 351 -4.83 -28.98 -21.42
CA GLU A 351 -6.19 -29.12 -21.97
C GLU A 351 -6.47 -28.14 -23.13
N GLY A 352 -5.48 -27.34 -23.54
CA GLY A 352 -5.60 -26.38 -24.63
C GLY A 352 -6.25 -25.04 -24.28
N LYS A 353 -6.58 -24.78 -22.98
CA LYS A 353 -7.09 -23.48 -22.51
C LYS A 353 -5.97 -22.43 -22.57
N THR A 354 -6.29 -21.22 -23.04
CA THR A 354 -5.38 -20.09 -22.97
C THR A 354 -5.37 -19.54 -21.54
N LEU A 355 -4.18 -19.46 -20.94
CA LEU A 355 -3.93 -18.89 -19.63
C LEU A 355 -3.26 -17.53 -19.81
N LEU A 356 -3.76 -16.52 -19.10
CA LEU A 356 -3.22 -15.17 -19.12
C LEU A 356 -2.59 -14.86 -17.77
N TYR A 357 -1.40 -14.25 -17.78
CA TYR A 357 -0.68 -13.85 -16.57
C TYR A 357 -0.35 -12.36 -16.61
N ASN A 358 -0.48 -11.69 -15.47
CA ASN A 358 0.12 -10.38 -15.28
C ASN A 358 1.58 -10.60 -14.90
N ARG A 359 2.49 -10.36 -15.87
CA ARG A 359 3.86 -10.88 -15.85
C ARG A 359 4.90 -9.76 -15.89
N ALA A 360 5.92 -9.88 -15.05
CA ALA A 360 7.15 -9.11 -15.15
C ALA A 360 8.22 -9.94 -15.86
N TYR A 361 8.88 -9.36 -16.84
CA TYR A 361 9.94 -10.00 -17.62
C TYR A 361 11.27 -9.31 -17.38
N LEU A 362 12.33 -10.09 -17.22
CA LEU A 362 13.69 -9.61 -17.37
C LEU A 362 14.18 -9.93 -18.80
N LEU A 363 14.50 -8.87 -19.55
CA LEU A 363 15.11 -8.99 -20.87
C LEU A 363 16.53 -8.45 -20.79
N THR A 364 17.50 -9.27 -21.13
CA THR A 364 18.92 -8.91 -21.16
C THR A 364 19.40 -8.72 -22.60
N PRO A 365 20.55 -8.05 -22.83
CA PRO A 365 21.15 -7.98 -24.16
C PRO A 365 21.42 -9.35 -24.78
N ALA A 366 21.65 -10.39 -23.96
CA ALA A 366 21.86 -11.75 -24.41
C ALA A 366 20.55 -12.51 -24.72
N GLY A 367 19.40 -12.04 -24.26
CA GLY A 367 18.08 -12.65 -24.46
C GLY A 367 17.20 -12.64 -23.21
N ASP A 368 16.20 -13.50 -23.18
CA ASP A 368 15.25 -13.58 -22.08
C ASP A 368 15.92 -14.08 -20.79
N GLY A 369 15.81 -13.29 -19.71
CA GLY A 369 16.44 -13.55 -18.41
C GLY A 369 15.46 -14.13 -17.37
N GLY A 370 14.24 -14.50 -17.77
CA GLY A 370 13.21 -15.06 -16.90
C GLY A 370 12.00 -14.15 -16.73
N HIS A 371 11.04 -14.64 -15.97
CA HIS A 371 9.80 -13.91 -15.68
C HIS A 371 9.24 -14.24 -14.30
N TYR A 372 8.38 -13.36 -13.80
CA TYR A 372 7.59 -13.52 -12.58
C TYR A 372 6.12 -13.30 -12.90
N ASP A 373 5.27 -14.18 -12.46
CA ASP A 373 3.82 -14.04 -12.56
C ASP A 373 3.24 -13.54 -11.25
N LYS A 374 2.40 -12.52 -11.33
CA LYS A 374 1.75 -11.93 -10.16
C LYS A 374 0.90 -12.97 -9.44
N GLU A 375 1.19 -13.21 -8.16
CA GLU A 375 0.50 -14.21 -7.34
C GLU A 375 -0.80 -13.67 -6.75
N HIS A 376 -0.76 -12.45 -6.19
CA HIS A 376 -1.91 -11.83 -5.55
C HIS A 376 -2.61 -10.89 -6.52
N LEU A 377 -3.62 -11.42 -7.18
CA LEU A 377 -4.39 -10.70 -8.17
C LEU A 377 -5.39 -9.73 -7.51
N VAL A 378 -5.67 -8.61 -8.17
CA VAL A 378 -6.64 -7.62 -7.73
C VAL A 378 -8.06 -8.10 -8.03
N PRO A 379 -8.90 -8.31 -7.00
CA PRO A 379 -10.30 -8.68 -7.21
C PRO A 379 -11.01 -7.64 -8.07
N PHE A 380 -11.87 -8.08 -8.99
CA PHE A 380 -12.63 -7.27 -9.95
C PHE A 380 -11.80 -6.48 -10.97
N GLY A 381 -10.48 -6.49 -10.86
CA GLY A 381 -9.58 -5.87 -11.86
C GLY A 381 -8.87 -6.92 -12.71
N GLU A 382 -8.40 -7.98 -12.07
CA GLU A 382 -7.59 -9.02 -12.71
C GLU A 382 -8.27 -10.38 -12.68
N TYR A 383 -9.16 -10.63 -11.73
CA TYR A 383 -9.99 -11.83 -11.67
C TYR A 383 -11.35 -11.54 -11.02
N LEU A 384 -12.31 -12.43 -11.26
CA LEU A 384 -13.61 -12.41 -10.61
C LEU A 384 -13.61 -13.36 -9.41
N PRO A 385 -13.93 -12.88 -8.20
CA PRO A 385 -14.10 -13.75 -7.05
C PRO A 385 -15.18 -14.81 -7.31
N PRO A 386 -14.93 -16.12 -7.01
CA PRO A 386 -15.86 -17.21 -7.32
C PRO A 386 -17.25 -17.04 -6.69
N VAL A 387 -17.36 -16.30 -5.59
CA VAL A 387 -18.64 -16.01 -4.90
C VAL A 387 -19.60 -15.17 -5.76
N LEU A 388 -19.09 -14.52 -6.81
CA LEU A 388 -19.83 -13.59 -7.67
C LEU A 388 -19.86 -14.07 -9.13
N ASP A 389 -19.54 -15.33 -9.39
CA ASP A 389 -19.70 -15.97 -10.70
C ASP A 389 -21.18 -16.14 -11.05
N TRP A 390 -21.92 -15.04 -11.00
CA TRP A 390 -23.31 -14.98 -11.40
C TRP A 390 -23.39 -14.47 -12.84
N LYS A 391 -24.01 -15.22 -13.69
CA LYS A 391 -24.30 -14.87 -15.09
C LYS A 391 -24.89 -13.47 -15.30
N ILE A 392 -25.49 -12.89 -14.25
CA ILE A 392 -26.01 -11.51 -14.24
C ILE A 392 -24.91 -10.46 -14.37
N PHE A 393 -23.69 -10.77 -13.92
CA PHE A 393 -22.55 -9.86 -13.97
C PHE A 393 -21.64 -10.09 -15.17
N GLU A 394 -21.77 -11.19 -15.89
CA GLU A 394 -20.95 -11.48 -17.08
C GLU A 394 -20.94 -10.34 -18.11
N SER A 395 -22.12 -9.75 -18.37
CA SER A 395 -22.23 -8.63 -19.32
C SER A 395 -21.67 -7.30 -18.80
N LEU A 396 -21.67 -7.09 -17.47
CA LEU A 396 -21.09 -5.92 -16.83
C LEU A 396 -19.57 -6.05 -16.64
N LEU A 397 -19.05 -7.27 -16.67
CA LEU A 397 -17.68 -7.63 -16.39
C LEU A 397 -16.89 -8.06 -17.64
N GLN A 398 -17.53 -7.94 -18.83
CA GLN A 398 -16.85 -8.15 -20.12
C GLN A 398 -15.70 -7.15 -20.28
N GLY A 399 -14.48 -7.68 -20.25
CA GLY A 399 -13.23 -6.88 -20.33
C GLY A 399 -12.45 -6.77 -19.03
N LEU A 400 -12.96 -7.29 -17.91
CA LEU A 400 -12.16 -7.52 -16.72
C LEU A 400 -11.34 -8.80 -16.93
N GLY A 401 -10.01 -8.67 -16.85
CA GLY A 401 -9.07 -9.71 -17.22
C GLY A 401 -9.25 -10.99 -16.40
N GLY A 402 -9.32 -12.14 -17.05
CA GLY A 402 -9.19 -13.45 -16.44
C GLY A 402 -7.73 -13.83 -16.33
N PHE A 403 -6.94 -13.11 -15.51
CA PHE A 403 -5.58 -13.52 -15.22
C PHE A 403 -5.58 -14.72 -14.25
N GLU A 404 -4.61 -15.60 -14.46
CA GLU A 404 -4.33 -16.70 -13.54
C GLU A 404 -3.23 -16.27 -12.55
N PRO A 405 -3.28 -16.67 -11.28
CA PRO A 405 -2.25 -16.35 -10.30
C PRO A 405 -0.96 -17.11 -10.59
N GLY A 406 0.18 -16.46 -10.36
CA GLY A 406 1.49 -17.10 -10.38
C GLY A 406 1.68 -18.04 -9.19
N THR A 407 2.60 -18.99 -9.36
CA THR A 407 2.92 -20.02 -8.35
C THR A 407 4.40 -20.04 -7.97
N GLN A 408 5.22 -19.15 -8.51
CA GLN A 408 6.66 -19.15 -8.35
C GLN A 408 7.14 -17.81 -7.80
N GLU A 409 8.12 -17.85 -6.91
CA GLU A 409 8.85 -16.68 -6.40
C GLU A 409 10.26 -16.63 -7.02
N PRO A 410 10.42 -16.30 -8.30
CA PRO A 410 11.74 -16.26 -8.92
C PRO A 410 12.54 -15.05 -8.43
N LEU A 411 13.83 -15.27 -8.19
CA LEU A 411 14.80 -14.19 -8.07
C LEU A 411 15.43 -13.96 -9.44
N PHE A 412 15.40 -12.71 -9.92
CA PHE A 412 16.08 -12.34 -11.15
C PHE A 412 17.58 -12.15 -10.89
N ALA A 413 18.42 -12.89 -11.62
CA ALA A 413 19.85 -12.61 -11.67
C ALA A 413 20.08 -11.52 -12.73
N VAL A 414 20.34 -10.30 -12.29
CA VAL A 414 20.63 -9.17 -13.19
C VAL A 414 22.13 -9.06 -13.34
N PRO A 415 22.70 -9.23 -14.54
CA PRO A 415 24.12 -8.96 -14.78
C PRO A 415 24.36 -7.46 -14.62
N LEU A 416 25.17 -7.09 -13.63
CA LEU A 416 25.61 -5.70 -13.46
C LEU A 416 26.78 -5.44 -14.39
N SER A 417 26.79 -4.29 -15.05
CA SER A 417 27.97 -3.78 -15.78
C SER A 417 29.00 -3.35 -14.74
N ASN A 418 30.04 -4.13 -14.56
CA ASN A 418 31.19 -3.75 -13.73
C ASN A 418 31.96 -2.58 -14.33
#